data_b4e569b7f92bc112cfe824875180898c
#
_entry.id   b4e569b7f92bc112cfe824875180898c
#
_cell.length_a   1.000
_cell.length_b   1.000
_cell.length_c   1.000
_cell.angle_alpha   90.00
_cell.angle_beta   90.00
_cell.angle_gamma   90.00
#
_symmetry.space_group_name_H-M   'P 1'
#
loop_
_entity.id
_entity.type
_entity.pdbx_description
1 polymer ?
#
loop_
_entity_poly.entity_id
_entity_poly.type
_entity_poly.pdbx_seq_one_letter_code
_entity_poly.pdbx_strand_id
1 'polypeptide(L)'
;MIIGLGTSGHRVIEHFHGVPFQPSLTRLREYVEIIRMILAGEPLKYHGKLFRLERGFRLRFPPVRSQIPIFIASLTPKSVRQTAQIADGWMPVMIPLEHLKPEVAAFRQLVRDAGRDPQRLIVRSPGAVTVTRNIDQAREESKAHLAFYITNMGDFYREQLIRLGYAEAVGTICKAWDEGGRAAGTAAVPDALVESLFLAGSVEACVDRVQAQAAAGIDMHTVRVEADDSKEMVKILERLVG
;
A
#
# COMPACT_ATOMS: atom_id res chain seq x y z
N MET A 1 7.37 15.78 1.59
CA MET A 1 6.02 15.48 1.08
C MET A 1 6.15 14.41 0.00
N ILE A 2 5.24 13.43 -0.03
CA ILE A 2 5.11 12.37 -1.02
C ILE A 2 3.65 12.38 -1.48
N ILE A 3 3.40 12.18 -2.77
CA ILE A 3 2.05 11.99 -3.31
C ILE A 3 1.78 10.49 -3.39
N GLY A 4 0.77 10.00 -2.67
CA GLY A 4 0.32 8.62 -2.75
C GLY A 4 -0.85 8.48 -3.72
N LEU A 5 -0.78 7.56 -4.68
CA LEU A 5 -1.84 7.28 -5.64
C LEU A 5 -2.19 5.79 -5.65
N GLY A 6 -3.40 5.47 -6.06
CA GLY A 6 -3.88 4.12 -6.27
C GLY A 6 -5.18 4.10 -7.04
N THR A 7 -5.57 2.94 -7.56
CA THR A 7 -6.81 2.79 -8.33
C THR A 7 -8.04 2.55 -7.46
N SER A 8 -7.86 2.28 -6.16
CA SER A 8 -8.91 1.77 -5.27
C SER A 8 -9.52 0.43 -5.79
N GLY A 9 -10.63 0.00 -5.23
CA GLY A 9 -11.40 -1.16 -5.69
C GLY A 9 -12.59 -0.73 -6.55
N HIS A 10 -13.02 -1.59 -7.49
CA HIS A 10 -14.15 -1.30 -8.39
C HIS A 10 -15.44 -0.95 -7.63
N ARG A 11 -15.75 -1.66 -6.55
CA ARG A 11 -16.93 -1.39 -5.73
C ARG A 11 -16.96 0.03 -5.15
N VAL A 12 -15.80 0.52 -4.69
CA VAL A 12 -15.68 1.88 -4.17
C VAL A 12 -15.85 2.90 -5.30
N ILE A 13 -15.16 2.69 -6.42
CA ILE A 13 -15.17 3.65 -7.54
C ILE A 13 -16.54 3.70 -8.21
N GLU A 14 -17.17 2.55 -8.47
CA GLU A 14 -18.43 2.49 -9.21
C GLU A 14 -19.65 2.75 -8.32
N HIS A 15 -19.70 2.16 -7.10
CA HIS A 15 -20.89 2.23 -6.26
C HIS A 15 -20.89 3.44 -5.33
N PHE A 16 -19.72 3.93 -4.90
CA PHE A 16 -19.65 5.09 -4.01
C PHE A 16 -19.37 6.39 -4.78
N HIS A 17 -18.42 6.39 -5.76
CA HIS A 17 -18.11 7.58 -6.54
C HIS A 17 -18.95 7.71 -7.82
N GLY A 18 -19.66 6.66 -8.24
CA GLY A 18 -20.54 6.68 -9.42
C GLY A 18 -19.81 6.85 -10.76
N VAL A 19 -18.53 6.48 -10.85
CA VAL A 19 -17.74 6.58 -12.08
C VAL A 19 -17.22 5.21 -12.52
N PRO A 20 -17.04 4.95 -13.83
CA PRO A 20 -16.51 3.67 -14.31
C PRO A 20 -15.11 3.39 -13.75
N PHE A 21 -14.88 2.21 -13.22
CA PHE A 21 -13.57 1.79 -12.73
C PHE A 21 -12.57 1.64 -13.88
N GLN A 22 -12.96 0.98 -14.95
CA GLN A 22 -12.09 0.77 -16.11
C GLN A 22 -12.10 1.99 -17.05
N PRO A 23 -10.98 2.29 -17.70
CA PRO A 23 -9.65 1.66 -17.62
C PRO A 23 -8.77 2.29 -16.52
N SER A 24 -8.76 1.69 -15.33
CA SER A 24 -8.14 2.25 -14.11
C SER A 24 -6.63 2.47 -14.24
N LEU A 25 -5.90 1.54 -14.85
CA LEU A 25 -4.44 1.66 -15.01
C LEU A 25 -4.06 2.77 -16.01
N THR A 26 -4.81 2.93 -17.10
CA THR A 26 -4.60 4.06 -18.04
C THR A 26 -4.84 5.39 -17.34
N ARG A 27 -5.92 5.49 -16.59
CA ARG A 27 -6.26 6.70 -15.80
C ARG A 27 -5.16 7.04 -14.79
N LEU A 28 -4.65 6.06 -14.07
CA LEU A 28 -3.57 6.25 -13.10
C LEU A 28 -2.28 6.76 -13.79
N ARG A 29 -1.91 6.19 -14.93
CA ARG A 29 -0.75 6.64 -15.71
C ARG A 29 -0.91 8.09 -16.13
N GLU A 30 -2.04 8.44 -16.72
CA GLU A 30 -2.30 9.80 -17.17
C GLU A 30 -2.33 10.80 -16.01
N TYR A 31 -2.83 10.42 -14.83
CA TYR A 31 -2.73 11.26 -13.63
C TYR A 31 -1.28 11.53 -13.23
N VAL A 32 -0.42 10.51 -13.24
CA VAL A 32 1.01 10.69 -12.92
C VAL A 32 1.67 11.66 -13.90
N GLU A 33 1.40 11.52 -15.19
CA GLU A 33 1.95 12.38 -16.24
C GLU A 33 1.46 13.82 -16.07
N ILE A 34 0.15 14.02 -15.87
CA ILE A 34 -0.45 15.35 -15.64
C ILE A 34 0.12 16.01 -14.38
N ILE A 35 0.22 15.30 -13.28
CA ILE A 35 0.78 15.81 -12.01
C ILE A 35 2.23 16.27 -12.22
N ARG A 36 3.04 15.48 -12.92
CA ARG A 36 4.44 15.83 -13.20
C ARG A 36 4.55 17.08 -14.07
N MET A 37 3.72 17.23 -15.09
CA MET A 37 3.66 18.45 -15.92
C MET A 37 3.30 19.69 -15.09
N ILE A 38 2.28 19.58 -14.23
CA ILE A 38 1.87 20.68 -13.33
C ILE A 38 3.01 21.10 -12.42
N LEU A 39 3.70 20.13 -11.80
CA LEU A 39 4.79 20.38 -10.86
C LEU A 39 6.05 20.94 -11.56
N ALA A 40 6.29 20.56 -12.82
CA ALA A 40 7.37 21.12 -13.63
C ALA A 40 7.12 22.58 -14.03
N GLY A 41 5.91 23.13 -13.79
CA GLY A 41 5.54 24.48 -14.17
C GLY A 41 5.25 24.66 -15.66
N GLU A 42 5.11 23.58 -16.40
CA GLU A 42 4.77 23.59 -17.82
C GLU A 42 3.30 23.99 -18.04
N PRO A 43 2.98 24.63 -19.18
CA PRO A 43 1.58 24.82 -19.54
C PRO A 43 0.90 23.48 -19.70
N LEU A 44 -0.13 23.19 -18.90
CA LEU A 44 -0.84 21.94 -18.94
C LEU A 44 -1.62 21.79 -20.25
N LYS A 45 -0.98 21.19 -21.24
CA LYS A 45 -1.57 20.72 -22.49
C LYS A 45 -1.30 19.23 -22.57
N TYR A 46 -2.35 18.42 -22.43
CA TYR A 46 -2.20 16.98 -22.35
C TYR A 46 -3.19 16.26 -23.26
N HIS A 47 -2.70 15.33 -24.05
CA HIS A 47 -3.47 14.55 -25.01
C HIS A 47 -3.27 13.05 -24.74
N GLY A 48 -3.99 12.55 -23.74
CA GLY A 48 -4.05 11.13 -23.38
C GLY A 48 -5.20 10.39 -24.06
N LYS A 49 -5.39 9.16 -23.64
CA LYS A 49 -6.54 8.34 -24.05
C LYS A 49 -7.82 8.75 -23.34
N LEU A 50 -7.70 9.22 -22.09
CA LEU A 50 -8.82 9.58 -21.22
C LEU A 50 -8.93 11.08 -21.01
N PHE A 51 -7.80 11.78 -20.88
CA PHE A 51 -7.78 13.21 -20.61
C PHE A 51 -7.28 14.00 -21.82
N ARG A 52 -8.03 15.05 -22.17
CA ARG A 52 -7.66 16.06 -23.15
C ARG A 52 -7.75 17.42 -22.50
N LEU A 53 -6.61 18.06 -22.26
CA LEU A 53 -6.49 19.32 -21.54
C LEU A 53 -5.80 20.34 -22.45
N GLU A 54 -6.58 21.36 -22.93
CA GLU A 54 -6.15 22.26 -24.01
C GLU A 54 -5.80 23.67 -23.53
N ARG A 55 -6.25 24.07 -22.32
CA ARG A 55 -6.21 25.49 -21.91
C ARG A 55 -4.85 25.98 -21.43
N GLY A 56 -3.86 25.12 -21.26
CA GLY A 56 -2.52 25.54 -20.83
C GLY A 56 -2.49 26.08 -19.39
N PHE A 57 -3.28 25.49 -18.47
CA PHE A 57 -3.26 25.85 -17.05
C PHE A 57 -1.83 25.83 -16.50
N ARG A 58 -1.50 26.78 -15.60
CA ARG A 58 -0.26 26.82 -14.83
C ARG A 58 -0.55 27.16 -13.38
N LEU A 59 0.29 26.68 -12.47
CA LEU A 59 0.28 27.15 -11.10
C LEU A 59 0.63 28.64 -11.06
N ARG A 60 -0.08 29.41 -10.22
CA ARG A 60 0.18 30.85 -10.03
C ARG A 60 1.36 31.12 -9.08
N PHE A 61 1.94 30.10 -8.50
CA PHE A 61 3.10 30.14 -7.62
C PHE A 61 4.11 29.09 -8.07
N PRO A 62 5.42 29.34 -7.91
CA PRO A 62 6.42 28.32 -8.16
C PRO A 62 6.32 27.27 -7.06
N PRO A 63 6.25 25.97 -7.40
CA PRO A 63 6.32 24.93 -6.40
C PRO A 63 7.72 24.95 -5.76
N VAL A 64 7.78 24.72 -4.44
CA VAL A 64 9.05 24.65 -3.68
C VAL A 64 9.97 23.54 -4.24
N ARG A 65 9.37 22.52 -4.84
CA ARG A 65 10.06 21.44 -5.54
C ARG A 65 9.32 21.14 -6.84
N SER A 66 10.04 21.11 -7.94
CA SER A 66 9.51 20.72 -9.27
C SER A 66 9.25 19.22 -9.38
N GLN A 67 9.85 18.44 -8.47
CA GLN A 67 9.67 16.98 -8.41
C GLN A 67 9.26 16.59 -7.00
N ILE A 68 8.02 16.10 -6.86
CA ILE A 68 7.49 15.50 -5.65
C ILE A 68 7.40 14.00 -5.92
N PRO A 69 7.99 13.13 -5.09
CA PRO A 69 7.91 11.69 -5.30
C PRO A 69 6.46 11.22 -5.35
N ILE A 70 6.13 10.40 -6.34
CA ILE A 70 4.82 9.77 -6.51
C ILE A 70 4.95 8.29 -6.18
N PHE A 71 4.28 7.87 -5.11
CA PHE A 71 4.21 6.48 -4.70
C PHE A 71 2.89 5.88 -5.14
N ILE A 72 2.92 4.65 -5.67
CA ILE A 72 1.72 3.97 -6.17
C ILE A 72 1.44 2.72 -5.33
N ALA A 73 0.20 2.65 -4.82
CA ALA A 73 -0.34 1.45 -4.20
C ALA A 73 -0.79 0.49 -5.30
N SER A 74 -0.17 -0.70 -5.35
CA SER A 74 -0.48 -1.71 -6.35
C SER A 74 -0.21 -3.11 -5.83
N LEU A 75 -1.02 -4.08 -6.29
CA LEU A 75 -0.95 -5.47 -5.83
C LEU A 75 -1.17 -6.51 -6.94
N THR A 76 -1.86 -6.16 -8.04
CA THR A 76 -1.99 -7.09 -9.17
C THR A 76 -0.72 -7.07 -10.04
N PRO A 77 -0.35 -8.19 -10.71
CA PRO A 77 0.86 -8.24 -11.55
C PRO A 77 0.93 -7.13 -12.60
N LYS A 78 -0.21 -6.75 -13.20
CA LYS A 78 -0.28 -5.65 -14.19
C LYS A 78 -0.04 -4.28 -13.53
N SER A 79 -0.65 -4.02 -12.38
CA SER A 79 -0.48 -2.74 -11.68
C SER A 79 0.94 -2.60 -11.09
N VAL A 80 1.52 -3.67 -10.56
CA VAL A 80 2.90 -3.68 -10.06
C VAL A 80 3.91 -3.41 -11.18
N ARG A 81 3.72 -4.03 -12.36
CA ARG A 81 4.55 -3.74 -13.55
C ARG A 81 4.43 -2.28 -13.97
N GLN A 82 3.22 -1.71 -14.00
CA GLN A 82 3.05 -0.29 -14.32
C GLN A 82 3.71 0.61 -13.27
N THR A 83 3.58 0.28 -11.98
CA THR A 83 4.25 1.01 -10.88
C THR A 83 5.76 1.06 -11.11
N ALA A 84 6.39 -0.06 -11.46
CA ALA A 84 7.82 -0.12 -11.79
C ALA A 84 8.22 0.81 -12.94
N GLN A 85 7.31 1.07 -13.88
CA GLN A 85 7.56 1.95 -15.03
C GLN A 85 7.44 3.45 -14.72
N ILE A 86 6.46 3.83 -13.85
CA ILE A 86 6.05 5.24 -13.74
C ILE A 86 6.21 5.85 -12.34
N ALA A 87 6.33 5.05 -11.26
CA ALA A 87 6.36 5.56 -9.89
C ALA A 87 7.77 5.87 -9.40
N ASP A 88 7.85 6.68 -8.35
CA ASP A 88 9.09 6.91 -7.58
C ASP A 88 9.13 6.03 -6.33
N GLY A 89 8.00 5.43 -5.97
CA GLY A 89 7.91 4.44 -4.90
C GLY A 89 6.75 3.47 -5.09
N TRP A 90 6.90 2.29 -4.51
CA TRP A 90 5.87 1.27 -4.45
C TRP A 90 5.32 1.14 -3.03
N MET A 91 4.00 1.13 -2.91
CA MET A 91 3.29 0.81 -1.68
C MET A 91 2.64 -0.57 -1.85
N PRO A 92 3.35 -1.66 -1.55
CA PRO A 92 2.75 -2.98 -1.52
C PRO A 92 1.66 -3.05 -0.45
N VAL A 93 0.69 -3.94 -0.64
CA VAL A 93 -0.42 -4.13 0.27
C VAL A 93 -0.61 -5.62 0.52
N MET A 94 -0.87 -6.02 1.76
CA MET A 94 -1.16 -7.40 2.14
C MET A 94 -0.16 -8.43 1.57
N ILE A 95 1.12 -8.17 1.76
CA ILE A 95 2.18 -9.14 1.51
C ILE A 95 2.66 -9.65 2.87
N PRO A 96 2.47 -10.93 3.20
CA PRO A 96 2.99 -11.55 4.43
C PRO A 96 4.51 -11.44 4.50
N LEU A 97 5.05 -11.37 5.71
CA LEU A 97 6.48 -11.15 5.95
C LEU A 97 7.38 -12.13 5.20
N GLU A 98 7.03 -13.40 5.21
CA GLU A 98 7.75 -14.49 4.55
C GLU A 98 7.78 -14.37 3.02
N HIS A 99 6.85 -13.63 2.42
CA HIS A 99 6.79 -13.35 0.99
C HIS A 99 7.43 -12.02 0.60
N LEU A 100 7.79 -11.15 1.55
CA LEU A 100 8.31 -9.81 1.23
C LEU A 100 9.59 -9.86 0.38
N LYS A 101 10.57 -10.65 0.79
CA LYS A 101 11.86 -10.71 0.10
C LYS A 101 11.74 -11.10 -1.38
N PRO A 102 11.05 -12.19 -1.76
CA PRO A 102 10.87 -12.55 -3.16
C PRO A 102 10.01 -11.54 -3.94
N GLU A 103 8.95 -10.99 -3.34
CA GLU A 103 8.08 -9.99 -4.01
C GLU A 103 8.83 -8.67 -4.25
N VAL A 104 9.63 -8.19 -3.30
CA VAL A 104 10.48 -7.00 -3.47
C VAL A 104 11.56 -7.25 -4.52
N ALA A 105 12.20 -8.42 -4.52
CA ALA A 105 13.20 -8.76 -5.53
C ALA A 105 12.59 -8.81 -6.94
N ALA A 106 11.41 -9.40 -7.10
CA ALA A 106 10.68 -9.42 -8.37
C ALA A 106 10.29 -8.01 -8.82
N PHE A 107 9.83 -7.15 -7.91
CA PHE A 107 9.53 -5.76 -8.22
C PHE A 107 10.77 -4.99 -8.70
N ARG A 108 11.90 -5.12 -8.02
CA ARG A 108 13.14 -4.47 -8.43
C ARG A 108 13.65 -4.98 -9.78
N GLN A 109 13.36 -6.24 -10.14
CA GLN A 109 13.62 -6.75 -11.49
C GLN A 109 12.73 -6.04 -12.52
N LEU A 110 11.44 -5.88 -12.27
CA LEU A 110 10.56 -5.12 -13.16
C LEU A 110 11.00 -3.66 -13.38
N VAL A 111 11.62 -3.04 -12.36
CA VAL A 111 12.22 -1.70 -12.49
C VAL A 111 13.41 -1.71 -13.44
N ARG A 112 14.31 -2.71 -13.33
CA ARG A 112 15.43 -2.89 -14.27
C ARG A 112 14.94 -3.13 -15.70
N ASP A 113 13.94 -4.01 -15.86
CA ASP A 113 13.34 -4.34 -17.16
C ASP A 113 12.70 -3.11 -17.83
N ALA A 114 12.26 -2.14 -17.02
CA ALA A 114 11.77 -0.83 -17.48
C ALA A 114 12.88 0.17 -17.80
N GLY A 115 14.15 -0.23 -17.75
CA GLY A 115 15.34 0.64 -18.01
C GLY A 115 15.60 1.66 -16.89
N ARG A 116 15.10 1.41 -15.67
CA ARG A 116 15.22 2.32 -14.53
C ARG A 116 16.16 1.75 -13.46
N ASP A 117 16.74 2.63 -12.66
CA ASP A 117 17.59 2.24 -11.53
C ASP A 117 16.71 1.80 -10.33
N PRO A 118 16.77 0.54 -9.90
CA PRO A 118 15.97 0.03 -8.78
C PRO A 118 16.37 0.63 -7.43
N GLN A 119 17.59 1.19 -7.30
CA GLN A 119 18.06 1.83 -6.06
C GLN A 119 17.39 3.20 -5.82
N ARG A 120 16.88 3.83 -6.88
CA ARG A 120 16.21 5.14 -6.82
C ARG A 120 14.73 5.03 -6.49
N LEU A 121 14.19 3.82 -6.43
CA LEU A 121 12.78 3.59 -6.20
C LEU A 121 12.56 3.05 -4.78
N ILE A 122 11.74 3.74 -4.01
CA ILE A 122 11.49 3.44 -2.61
C ILE A 122 10.38 2.37 -2.49
N VAL A 123 10.63 1.31 -1.75
CA VAL A 123 9.61 0.32 -1.38
C VAL A 123 9.17 0.57 0.06
N ARG A 124 7.89 0.91 0.23
CA ARG A 124 7.30 1.12 1.56
C ARG A 124 6.82 -0.21 2.15
N SER A 125 6.79 -0.32 3.47
CA SER A 125 6.22 -1.49 4.16
C SER A 125 4.75 -1.74 3.79
N PRO A 126 4.31 -3.01 3.63
CA PRO A 126 2.96 -3.36 3.20
C PRO A 126 1.88 -3.10 4.27
N GLY A 127 2.28 -2.91 5.51
CA GLY A 127 1.44 -2.63 6.65
C GLY A 127 2.17 -1.79 7.69
N ALA A 128 1.44 -1.30 8.69
CA ALA A 128 2.04 -0.60 9.82
C ALA A 128 2.56 -1.60 10.85
N VAL A 129 3.68 -1.23 11.51
CA VAL A 129 4.14 -1.81 12.76
C VAL A 129 3.59 -0.94 13.88
N THR A 130 2.88 -1.51 14.85
CA THR A 130 2.17 -0.76 15.89
C THR A 130 2.77 -1.07 17.25
N VAL A 131 3.42 -0.09 17.87
CA VAL A 131 3.82 -0.17 19.27
C VAL A 131 2.61 0.13 20.13
N THR A 132 2.16 -0.86 20.91
CA THR A 132 0.99 -0.74 21.79
C THR A 132 1.13 -1.64 23.01
N ARG A 133 0.51 -1.22 24.11
CA ARG A 133 0.34 -2.05 25.32
C ARG A 133 -0.91 -2.95 25.20
N ASN A 134 -1.81 -2.64 24.27
CA ASN A 134 -3.11 -3.30 24.09
C ASN A 134 -3.09 -4.26 22.89
N ILE A 135 -2.21 -5.28 22.97
CA ILE A 135 -1.90 -6.18 21.87
C ILE A 135 -3.15 -6.96 21.41
N ASP A 136 -3.97 -7.42 22.35
CA ASP A 136 -5.17 -8.22 22.02
C ASP A 136 -6.21 -7.38 21.26
N GLN A 137 -6.44 -6.13 21.68
CA GLN A 137 -7.33 -5.22 20.96
C GLN A 137 -6.79 -4.94 19.56
N ALA A 138 -5.51 -4.63 19.40
CA ALA A 138 -4.90 -4.37 18.12
C ALA A 138 -4.94 -5.57 17.18
N ARG A 139 -4.82 -6.80 17.73
CA ARG A 139 -5.00 -8.04 16.98
C ARG A 139 -6.43 -8.18 16.47
N GLU A 140 -7.42 -8.00 17.32
CA GLU A 140 -8.83 -8.08 16.92
C GLU A 140 -9.22 -7.01 15.88
N GLU A 141 -8.73 -5.79 16.02
CA GLU A 141 -8.90 -4.74 15.02
C GLU A 141 -8.25 -5.13 13.67
N SER A 142 -7.07 -5.76 13.70
CA SER A 142 -6.38 -6.26 12.51
C SER A 142 -7.14 -7.42 11.85
N LYS A 143 -7.72 -8.34 12.63
CA LYS A 143 -8.60 -9.40 12.11
C LYS A 143 -9.84 -8.81 11.43
N ALA A 144 -10.51 -7.87 12.09
CA ALA A 144 -11.70 -7.22 11.55
C ALA A 144 -11.39 -6.46 10.25
N HIS A 145 -10.24 -5.78 10.20
CA HIS A 145 -9.76 -5.10 9.00
C HIS A 145 -9.50 -6.10 7.87
N LEU A 146 -8.77 -7.17 8.14
CA LEU A 146 -8.42 -8.19 7.14
C LEU A 146 -9.67 -8.88 6.59
N ALA A 147 -10.58 -9.32 7.46
CA ALA A 147 -11.85 -9.94 7.06
C ALA A 147 -12.66 -9.00 6.14
N PHE A 148 -12.78 -7.71 6.51
CA PHE A 148 -13.48 -6.72 5.70
C PHE A 148 -12.83 -6.52 4.32
N TYR A 149 -11.50 -6.45 4.25
CA TYR A 149 -10.79 -6.27 2.98
C TYR A 149 -10.94 -7.49 2.06
N ILE A 150 -10.88 -8.71 2.61
CA ILE A 150 -11.04 -9.95 1.84
C ILE A 150 -12.46 -10.06 1.26
N THR A 151 -13.49 -9.61 2.00
CA THR A 151 -14.89 -9.85 1.63
C THR A 151 -15.57 -8.66 0.94
N ASN A 152 -15.28 -7.42 1.32
CA ASN A 152 -16.03 -6.23 0.89
C ASN A 152 -15.27 -5.24 0.01
N MET A 153 -13.94 -5.21 0.05
CA MET A 153 -13.17 -4.22 -0.71
C MET A 153 -12.90 -4.61 -2.18
N GLY A 154 -13.56 -5.64 -2.66
CA GLY A 154 -13.40 -6.19 -4.01
C GLY A 154 -12.44 -7.39 -4.02
N ASP A 155 -12.16 -7.90 -5.23
CA ASP A 155 -11.52 -9.21 -5.39
C ASP A 155 -9.99 -9.15 -5.24
N PHE A 156 -9.37 -8.00 -5.46
CA PHE A 156 -7.90 -7.88 -5.56
C PHE A 156 -7.14 -8.31 -4.31
N TYR A 157 -7.65 -8.01 -3.11
CA TYR A 157 -7.01 -8.38 -1.84
C TYR A 157 -7.09 -9.88 -1.60
N ARG A 158 -8.26 -10.46 -1.90
CA ARG A 158 -8.51 -11.89 -1.84
C ARG A 158 -7.63 -12.65 -2.82
N GLU A 159 -7.58 -12.22 -4.08
CA GLU A 159 -6.75 -12.83 -5.12
C GLU A 159 -5.25 -12.73 -4.79
N GLN A 160 -4.81 -11.63 -4.17
CA GLN A 160 -3.44 -11.47 -3.70
C GLN A 160 -3.07 -12.56 -2.69
N LEU A 161 -3.88 -12.74 -1.66
CA LEU A 161 -3.63 -13.75 -0.62
C LEU A 161 -3.71 -15.18 -1.18
N ILE A 162 -4.66 -15.46 -2.08
CA ILE A 162 -4.74 -16.75 -2.78
C ILE A 162 -3.45 -17.01 -3.57
N ARG A 163 -2.96 -16.03 -4.32
CA ARG A 163 -1.71 -16.12 -5.08
C ARG A 163 -0.50 -16.39 -4.18
N LEU A 164 -0.52 -15.89 -2.97
CA LEU A 164 0.53 -16.08 -1.96
C LEU A 164 0.36 -17.34 -1.13
N GLY A 165 -0.58 -18.23 -1.48
CA GLY A 165 -0.74 -19.56 -0.85
C GLY A 165 -1.79 -19.62 0.28
N TYR A 166 -2.55 -18.56 0.53
CA TYR A 166 -3.54 -18.49 1.63
C TYR A 166 -4.98 -18.80 1.17
N ALA A 167 -5.15 -19.63 0.13
CA ALA A 167 -6.46 -19.94 -0.45
C ALA A 167 -7.44 -20.54 0.57
N GLU A 168 -6.97 -21.45 1.44
CA GLU A 168 -7.79 -22.09 2.47
C GLU A 168 -8.29 -21.08 3.51
N ALA A 169 -7.39 -20.25 4.05
CA ALA A 169 -7.76 -19.21 5.01
C ALA A 169 -8.75 -18.21 4.41
N VAL A 170 -8.52 -17.77 3.16
CA VAL A 170 -9.44 -16.88 2.44
C VAL A 170 -10.81 -17.52 2.26
N GLY A 171 -10.88 -18.81 1.86
CA GLY A 171 -12.13 -19.54 1.72
C GLY A 171 -12.90 -19.64 3.03
N THR A 172 -12.21 -19.95 4.13
CA THR A 172 -12.81 -20.03 5.48
C THR A 172 -13.36 -18.68 5.93
N ILE A 173 -12.62 -17.60 5.73
CA ILE A 173 -13.06 -16.24 6.09
C ILE A 173 -14.30 -15.84 5.27
N CYS A 174 -14.28 -16.05 3.95
CA CYS A 174 -15.41 -15.72 3.09
C CYS A 174 -16.66 -16.49 3.49
N LYS A 175 -16.55 -17.81 3.70
CA LYS A 175 -17.67 -18.65 4.12
C LYS A 175 -18.25 -18.18 5.46
N ALA A 176 -17.40 -17.95 6.46
CA ALA A 176 -17.85 -17.47 7.77
C ALA A 176 -18.54 -16.10 7.68
N TRP A 177 -18.02 -15.22 6.83
CA TRP A 177 -18.64 -13.91 6.59
C TRP A 177 -20.02 -14.02 5.95
N ASP A 178 -20.18 -14.89 4.96
CA ASP A 178 -21.46 -15.09 4.26
C ASP A 178 -22.53 -15.73 5.17
N GLU A 179 -22.12 -16.62 6.07
CA GLU A 179 -23.01 -17.33 6.98
C GLU A 179 -23.35 -16.55 8.26
N GLY A 180 -22.42 -15.77 8.82
CA GLY A 180 -22.57 -15.11 10.13
C GLY A 180 -22.14 -13.64 10.15
N GLY A 181 -21.90 -13.03 9.00
CA GLY A 181 -21.56 -11.62 8.87
C GLY A 181 -20.19 -11.26 9.44
N ARG A 182 -20.04 -9.97 9.76
CA ARG A 182 -18.74 -9.40 10.17
C ARG A 182 -18.10 -10.11 11.36
N ALA A 183 -18.88 -10.42 12.37
CA ALA A 183 -18.36 -11.05 13.59
C ALA A 183 -17.79 -12.44 13.31
N ALA A 184 -18.51 -13.28 12.58
CA ALA A 184 -18.07 -14.61 12.21
C ALA A 184 -16.86 -14.57 11.26
N GLY A 185 -16.87 -13.69 10.27
CA GLY A 185 -15.73 -13.50 9.37
C GLY A 185 -14.49 -13.02 10.10
N THR A 186 -14.62 -12.11 11.08
CA THR A 186 -13.50 -11.66 11.93
C THR A 186 -12.92 -12.82 12.76
N ALA A 187 -13.78 -13.59 13.42
CA ALA A 187 -13.36 -14.73 14.24
C ALA A 187 -12.67 -15.84 13.41
N ALA A 188 -13.00 -15.96 12.14
CA ALA A 188 -12.41 -16.95 11.23
C ALA A 188 -11.01 -16.57 10.72
N VAL A 189 -10.51 -15.37 11.01
CA VAL A 189 -9.16 -14.95 10.60
C VAL A 189 -8.11 -15.63 11.49
N PRO A 190 -7.17 -16.41 10.91
CA PRO A 190 -6.12 -17.05 11.69
C PRO A 190 -5.15 -16.02 12.29
N ASP A 191 -4.75 -16.18 13.55
CA ASP A 191 -3.77 -15.30 14.22
C ASP A 191 -2.45 -15.26 13.45
N ALA A 192 -1.95 -16.40 12.98
CA ALA A 192 -0.72 -16.48 12.21
C ALA A 192 -0.75 -15.63 10.94
N LEU A 193 -1.90 -15.53 10.25
CA LEU A 193 -2.03 -14.67 9.08
C LEU A 193 -2.01 -13.19 9.47
N VAL A 194 -2.65 -12.82 10.59
CA VAL A 194 -2.58 -11.45 11.11
C VAL A 194 -1.14 -11.08 11.46
N GLU A 195 -0.46 -11.94 12.19
CA GLU A 195 0.93 -11.71 12.64
C GLU A 195 1.92 -11.62 11.48
N SER A 196 1.69 -12.33 10.38
CA SER A 196 2.54 -12.22 9.21
C SER A 196 2.33 -10.91 8.42
N LEU A 197 1.11 -10.37 8.43
CA LEU A 197 0.74 -9.14 7.71
C LEU A 197 0.93 -7.87 8.54
N PHE A 198 0.55 -7.94 9.82
CA PHE A 198 0.52 -6.80 10.73
C PHE A 198 1.25 -7.19 12.02
N LEU A 199 1.97 -6.24 12.60
CA LEU A 199 2.51 -6.45 13.95
C LEU A 199 1.99 -5.36 14.87
N ALA A 200 1.41 -5.79 15.98
CA ALA A 200 1.16 -4.96 17.15
C ALA A 200 1.87 -5.61 18.34
N GLY A 201 2.67 -4.85 19.07
CA GLY A 201 3.45 -5.43 20.15
C GLY A 201 4.30 -4.44 20.93
N SER A 202 5.23 -5.01 21.74
CA SER A 202 6.21 -4.23 22.45
C SER A 202 7.18 -3.50 21.49
N VAL A 203 7.93 -2.56 22.02
CA VAL A 203 8.96 -1.83 21.25
C VAL A 203 9.97 -2.81 20.65
N GLU A 204 10.41 -3.81 21.43
CA GLU A 204 11.37 -4.83 21.01
C GLU A 204 10.86 -5.64 19.81
N ALA A 205 9.65 -6.18 19.92
CA ALA A 205 9.01 -6.92 18.82
C ALA A 205 8.84 -6.06 17.56
N CYS A 206 8.57 -4.77 17.73
CA CYS A 206 8.45 -3.84 16.63
C CYS A 206 9.81 -3.53 15.98
N VAL A 207 10.90 -3.40 16.76
CA VAL A 207 12.27 -3.28 16.25
C VAL A 207 12.64 -4.50 15.41
N ASP A 208 12.43 -5.72 15.94
CA ASP A 208 12.72 -6.96 15.21
C ASP A 208 11.94 -7.03 13.89
N ARG A 209 10.68 -6.62 13.87
CA ARG A 209 9.86 -6.59 12.67
C ARG A 209 10.38 -5.57 11.64
N VAL A 210 10.76 -4.37 12.07
CA VAL A 210 11.34 -3.34 11.19
C VAL A 210 12.63 -3.85 10.58
N GLN A 211 13.50 -4.48 11.37
CA GLN A 211 14.75 -5.08 10.88
C GLN A 211 14.49 -6.22 9.88
N ALA A 212 13.53 -7.10 10.17
CA ALA A 212 13.16 -8.17 9.24
C ALA A 212 12.60 -7.63 7.92
N GLN A 213 11.79 -6.58 7.95
CA GLN A 213 11.31 -5.88 6.75
C GLN A 213 12.45 -5.21 5.99
N ALA A 214 13.37 -4.54 6.67
CA ALA A 214 14.55 -3.93 6.03
C ALA A 214 15.43 -4.99 5.35
N ALA A 215 15.67 -6.13 6.02
CA ALA A 215 16.39 -7.26 5.44
C ALA A 215 15.68 -7.88 4.22
N ALA A 216 14.36 -7.73 4.12
CA ALA A 216 13.57 -8.12 2.95
C ALA A 216 13.58 -7.08 1.82
N GLY A 217 14.22 -5.91 2.02
CA GLY A 217 14.40 -4.86 1.01
C GLY A 217 13.37 -3.73 1.09
N ILE A 218 12.70 -3.56 2.22
CA ILE A 218 11.84 -2.40 2.50
C ILE A 218 12.73 -1.20 2.85
N ASP A 219 12.48 -0.07 2.19
CA ASP A 219 13.26 1.17 2.37
C ASP A 219 12.57 2.17 3.29
N MET A 220 11.25 2.07 3.45
CA MET A 220 10.44 3.00 4.25
C MET A 220 9.41 2.25 5.07
N HIS A 221 9.43 2.44 6.38
CA HIS A 221 8.51 1.79 7.30
C HIS A 221 7.37 2.71 7.73
N THR A 222 6.19 2.14 7.93
CA THR A 222 5.06 2.81 8.57
C THR A 222 4.97 2.32 9.99
N VAL A 223 5.07 3.24 10.93
CA VAL A 223 4.97 2.95 12.37
C VAL A 223 3.80 3.72 12.96
N ARG A 224 3.10 3.06 13.88
CA ARG A 224 2.17 3.68 14.80
C ARG A 224 2.72 3.50 16.20
N VAL A 225 2.69 4.56 17.01
CA VAL A 225 3.19 4.51 18.37
C VAL A 225 2.11 5.03 19.31
N GLU A 226 1.69 4.18 20.24
CA GLU A 226 0.92 4.60 21.41
C GLU A 226 1.89 4.96 22.50
N ALA A 227 1.86 6.20 22.94
CA ALA A 227 2.70 6.75 23.99
C ALA A 227 1.91 7.72 24.86
N ASP A 228 2.25 7.82 26.13
CA ASP A 228 1.56 8.69 27.08
C ASP A 228 1.88 10.16 26.81
N ASP A 229 3.07 10.45 26.26
CA ASP A 229 3.47 11.79 25.87
C ASP A 229 4.43 11.81 24.66
N SER A 230 4.74 13.00 24.17
CA SER A 230 5.65 13.20 23.03
C SER A 230 7.10 12.78 23.33
N LYS A 231 7.55 12.81 24.58
CA LYS A 231 8.92 12.41 24.95
C LYS A 231 9.08 10.90 24.90
N GLU A 232 8.09 10.18 25.38
CA GLU A 232 8.04 8.71 25.24
C GLU A 232 7.97 8.32 23.77
N MET A 233 7.10 8.97 22.98
CA MET A 233 6.99 8.74 21.54
C MET A 233 8.34 8.90 20.82
N VAL A 234 9.09 9.98 21.11
CA VAL A 234 10.40 10.22 20.50
C VAL A 234 11.37 9.10 20.85
N LYS A 235 11.46 8.70 22.14
CA LYS A 235 12.34 7.61 22.59
C LYS A 235 12.01 6.27 21.89
N ILE A 236 10.72 5.97 21.70
CA ILE A 236 10.30 4.77 20.98
C ILE A 236 10.73 4.86 19.51
N LEU A 237 10.49 6.00 18.85
CA LEU A 237 10.87 6.21 17.45
C LEU A 237 12.38 6.09 17.25
N GLU A 238 13.19 6.67 18.14
CA GLU A 238 14.66 6.56 18.10
C GLU A 238 15.11 5.09 18.15
N ARG A 239 14.47 4.25 18.96
CA ARG A 239 14.76 2.81 19.03
C ARG A 239 14.34 2.03 17.76
N LEU A 240 13.29 2.47 17.08
CA LEU A 240 12.80 1.85 15.84
C LEU A 240 13.65 2.20 14.62
N VAL A 241 14.35 3.33 14.68
CA VAL A 241 15.20 3.80 13.57
C VAL A 241 16.66 3.31 13.70
N GLY A 242 17.09 2.92 14.89
CA GLY A 242 18.44 2.44 15.24
C GLY A 242 19.34 3.60 15.59
#